data_25bc357dc5f460af436353bb5caa3cac
#
_entry.id   25bc357dc5f460af436353bb5caa3cac
#
_cell.length_a   1.000
_cell.length_b   1.000
_cell.length_c   1.000
_cell.angle_alpha   90.00
_cell.angle_beta   90.00
_cell.angle_gamma   90.00
#
_symmetry.space_group_name_H-M   'P 1'
#
loop_
_entity.id
_entity.type
_entity.pdbx_description
1 polymer ?
#
loop_
_entity_poly.entity_id
_entity_poly.type
_entity_poly.pdbx_seq_one_letter_code
_entity_poly.pdbx_strand_id
1 'polypeptide(L)'
;MLFIAIVWAKTVVGDFNCSQAPGPDMQTTCRMIQEWDSNARKAIRRRQVLENSIERFMKRAIIHCLTNDTKEEKNVRSFREIKFDSKLNSRRYGAPGLPNNPNFSPAIPQRFAPSAQACMNIPCICPYMGGRITGNGCILPNGQPYLKALRKEYRMMTDNERTRWNHAILQLKRSGEYDRLSVMHRQVGSSSGAHSGPGFLPWHREYMKRLEIALRMIDPGLSLPYWDSVMDSYLPDPRDSIMFSDFFMGDTDGAGQLVRGPFAGFRTLEGRPNIVRRLATEGKLLTEANINNLLSQTEIQNVLAYTAPQTGCPFRPNFGALEYTHSSVHLWIGGDMKPPSTSANDPIFFLHHCFVDFIWEMWRQSRQNRYARETAYPPDIGTCANSQHFSYAQMRPWDKQNRDGLSNEYTDNLYRYAPRATCSLQNTDCGSPYLFCDTRGNPHCVSKIKPNGLCRGFEEFDACWQGSCVASWCRPGQLFRGSQTKAISVQVTQRTTKIAPRRQTTTNPPRLETTSALSVRTTTQQPNTPSPLASNNCYNDDPCCDAWAREGECSVNIIYMNRYCRRSCRLCMNPTDNRIGCHDRHLSCPFWSMQNYCTRRRQWMAENCQASCGWCNMGPAQLCASVAFMSRA
;
A
#
# COMPACT_ATOMS: atom_id res chain seq x y z
N MET A 1 26.15 -31.61 57.49
CA MET A 1 25.25 -31.41 56.37
C MET A 1 24.67 -30.02 56.44
N LEU A 2 25.21 -29.07 55.64
CA LEU A 2 24.73 -27.70 55.56
C LEU A 2 23.72 -27.64 54.42
N PHE A 3 22.45 -27.38 54.72
CA PHE A 3 21.44 -27.07 53.71
C PHE A 3 21.59 -25.61 53.29
N ILE A 4 22.11 -25.39 52.07
CA ILE A 4 22.09 -24.08 51.44
C ILE A 4 20.69 -23.90 50.82
N ALA A 5 19.86 -23.13 51.50
CA ALA A 5 18.59 -22.67 50.94
C ALA A 5 18.88 -21.60 49.87
N ILE A 6 18.78 -21.98 48.61
CA ILE A 6 18.79 -21.02 47.48
C ILE A 6 17.46 -20.25 47.52
N VAL A 7 17.49 -19.08 48.11
CA VAL A 7 16.38 -18.11 48.03
C VAL A 7 16.40 -17.54 46.62
N TRP A 8 15.50 -18.03 45.77
CA TRP A 8 15.17 -17.36 44.53
C TRP A 8 14.52 -16.02 44.89
N ALA A 9 15.26 -14.95 44.83
CA ALA A 9 14.73 -13.61 44.88
C ALA A 9 13.85 -13.43 43.62
N LYS A 10 12.53 -13.56 43.80
CA LYS A 10 11.56 -13.05 42.80
C LYS A 10 11.80 -11.54 42.73
N THR A 11 12.56 -11.11 41.74
CA THR A 11 12.60 -9.70 41.36
C THR A 11 11.14 -9.32 40.99
N VAL A 12 10.46 -8.66 41.92
CA VAL A 12 9.17 -8.02 41.63
C VAL A 12 9.49 -6.97 40.57
N VAL A 13 9.11 -7.26 39.33
CA VAL A 13 9.11 -6.25 38.26
C VAL A 13 8.09 -5.22 38.71
N GLY A 14 8.55 -4.00 39.02
CA GLY A 14 7.69 -2.89 39.42
C GLY A 14 6.59 -2.62 38.37
N ASP A 15 5.55 -1.91 38.78
CA ASP A 15 4.45 -1.56 37.90
C ASP A 15 4.93 -0.95 36.58
N PHE A 16 4.41 -1.46 35.48
CA PHE A 16 4.68 -0.91 34.15
C PHE A 16 4.13 0.52 34.05
N ASN A 17 5.03 1.48 33.87
CA ASN A 17 4.67 2.89 33.78
C ASN A 17 5.20 3.51 32.49
N CYS A 18 4.32 4.13 31.70
CA CYS A 18 4.69 4.81 30.46
C CYS A 18 5.65 5.99 30.65
N SER A 19 5.83 6.51 31.87
CA SER A 19 6.88 7.51 32.16
C SER A 19 8.31 6.99 31.93
N GLN A 20 8.49 5.66 31.92
CA GLN A 20 9.77 4.99 31.63
C GLN A 20 10.06 4.90 30.13
N ALA A 21 9.09 5.20 29.26
CA ALA A 21 9.27 5.21 27.82
C ALA A 21 10.19 6.38 27.40
N PRO A 22 11.10 6.17 26.41
CA PRO A 22 12.07 7.17 26.01
C PRO A 22 11.42 8.33 25.24
N GLY A 23 11.31 9.48 25.92
CA GLY A 23 10.80 10.72 25.35
C GLY A 23 9.26 10.82 25.26
N PRO A 24 8.74 12.03 25.04
CA PRO A 24 7.31 12.32 25.12
C PRO A 24 6.46 11.59 24.07
N ASP A 25 7.00 11.40 22.86
CA ASP A 25 6.30 10.71 21.76
C ASP A 25 6.06 9.24 22.12
N MET A 26 7.10 8.54 22.64
CA MET A 26 6.98 7.15 23.04
C MET A 26 6.11 7.00 24.29
N GLN A 27 6.13 7.96 25.20
CA GLN A 27 5.21 8.00 26.34
C GLN A 27 3.75 8.14 25.88
N THR A 28 3.50 8.97 24.88
CA THR A 28 2.17 9.11 24.27
C THR A 28 1.74 7.81 23.60
N THR A 29 2.62 7.20 22.81
CA THR A 29 2.37 5.88 22.19
C THR A 29 2.05 4.81 23.24
N CYS A 30 2.85 4.75 24.31
CA CYS A 30 2.64 3.82 25.39
C CYS A 30 1.27 3.98 26.06
N ARG A 31 0.85 5.22 26.40
CA ARG A 31 -0.46 5.49 26.97
C ARG A 31 -1.61 5.05 26.05
N MET A 32 -1.49 5.31 24.75
CA MET A 32 -2.48 4.87 23.76
C MET A 32 -2.61 3.33 23.73
N ILE A 33 -1.49 2.63 23.69
CA ILE A 33 -1.46 1.16 23.66
C ILE A 33 -2.06 0.58 24.96
N GLN A 34 -1.75 1.17 26.12
CA GLN A 34 -2.35 0.77 27.40
C GLN A 34 -3.87 1.02 27.41
N GLU A 35 -4.33 2.13 26.87
CA GLU A 35 -5.76 2.42 26.76
C GLU A 35 -6.48 1.38 25.89
N TRP A 36 -5.89 0.99 24.76
CA TRP A 36 -6.47 -0.03 23.89
C TRP A 36 -6.56 -1.40 24.59
N ASP A 37 -5.50 -1.83 25.30
CA ASP A 37 -5.54 -3.06 26.10
C ASP A 37 -6.59 -2.98 27.21
N SER A 38 -6.68 -1.86 27.93
CA SER A 38 -7.69 -1.64 28.95
C SER A 38 -9.11 -1.78 28.39
N ASN A 39 -9.36 -1.19 27.23
CA ASN A 39 -10.65 -1.29 26.53
C ASN A 39 -10.95 -2.72 26.09
N ALA A 40 -9.95 -3.44 25.55
CA ALA A 40 -10.07 -4.84 25.19
C ALA A 40 -10.41 -5.72 26.40
N ARG A 41 -9.71 -5.55 27.52
CA ARG A 41 -9.98 -6.30 28.77
C ARG A 41 -11.37 -5.98 29.35
N LYS A 42 -11.82 -4.73 29.30
CA LYS A 42 -13.19 -4.35 29.69
C LYS A 42 -14.24 -5.04 28.80
N ALA A 43 -14.02 -5.09 27.50
CA ALA A 43 -14.90 -5.76 26.56
C ALA A 43 -14.99 -7.28 26.81
N ILE A 44 -13.85 -7.93 27.07
CA ILE A 44 -13.78 -9.35 27.44
C ILE A 44 -14.59 -9.61 28.72
N ARG A 45 -14.37 -8.82 29.79
CA ARG A 45 -15.12 -8.97 31.05
C ARG A 45 -16.62 -8.80 30.89
N ARG A 46 -17.06 -7.78 30.12
CA ARG A 46 -18.49 -7.57 29.83
C ARG A 46 -19.10 -8.78 29.11
N ARG A 47 -18.40 -9.35 28.17
CA ARG A 47 -18.85 -10.55 27.46
C ARG A 47 -18.96 -11.75 28.37
N GLN A 48 -17.97 -12.00 29.22
CA GLN A 48 -18.02 -13.09 30.23
C GLN A 48 -19.18 -12.94 31.20
N VAL A 49 -19.44 -11.71 31.67
CA VAL A 49 -20.62 -11.45 32.56
C VAL A 49 -21.92 -11.75 31.82
N LEU A 50 -22.03 -11.38 30.55
CA LEU A 50 -23.23 -11.66 29.75
C LEU A 50 -23.40 -13.16 29.51
N GLU A 51 -22.35 -13.87 29.14
CA GLU A 51 -22.34 -15.32 28.91
C GLU A 51 -22.73 -16.07 30.19
N ASN A 52 -22.15 -15.70 31.34
CA ASN A 52 -22.51 -16.27 32.64
C ASN A 52 -23.97 -15.98 33.03
N SER A 53 -24.49 -14.82 32.66
CA SER A 53 -25.89 -14.45 32.91
C SER A 53 -26.86 -15.26 32.07
N ILE A 54 -26.52 -15.46 30.78
CA ILE A 54 -27.28 -16.31 29.85
C ILE A 54 -27.26 -17.76 30.34
N GLU A 55 -26.10 -18.27 30.72
CA GLU A 55 -25.98 -19.64 31.26
C GLU A 55 -26.83 -19.85 32.52
N ARG A 56 -26.81 -18.89 33.46
CA ARG A 56 -27.67 -18.93 34.66
C ARG A 56 -29.14 -18.88 34.28
N PHE A 57 -29.53 -18.05 33.31
CA PHE A 57 -30.91 -17.98 32.82
C PHE A 57 -31.34 -19.30 32.19
N MET A 58 -30.50 -19.89 31.33
CA MET A 58 -30.76 -21.17 30.69
C MET A 58 -30.88 -22.30 31.72
N LYS A 59 -29.97 -22.37 32.70
CA LYS A 59 -30.06 -23.33 33.82
C LYS A 59 -31.36 -23.18 34.59
N ARG A 60 -31.81 -21.94 34.93
CA ARG A 60 -33.10 -21.69 35.60
C ARG A 60 -34.29 -22.10 34.74
N ALA A 61 -34.27 -21.82 33.44
CA ALA A 61 -35.32 -22.22 32.51
C ALA A 61 -35.44 -23.75 32.41
N ILE A 62 -34.30 -24.45 32.29
CA ILE A 62 -34.26 -25.92 32.28
C ILE A 62 -34.80 -26.51 33.61
N ILE A 63 -34.37 -25.96 34.75
CA ILE A 63 -34.88 -26.41 36.06
C ILE A 63 -36.38 -26.17 36.14
N HIS A 64 -36.87 -25.01 35.67
CA HIS A 64 -38.31 -24.70 35.69
C HIS A 64 -39.14 -25.63 34.80
N CYS A 65 -38.63 -25.99 33.63
CA CYS A 65 -39.23 -27.01 32.75
C CYS A 65 -39.27 -28.38 33.45
N LEU A 66 -38.13 -28.81 34.02
CA LEU A 66 -38.04 -30.12 34.71
C LEU A 66 -38.89 -30.22 36.00
N THR A 67 -39.14 -29.09 36.70
CA THR A 67 -39.96 -29.07 37.91
C THR A 67 -41.46 -28.96 37.64
N ASN A 68 -41.86 -28.48 36.45
CA ASN A 68 -43.27 -28.39 36.05
C ASN A 68 -43.79 -29.66 35.35
N ASP A 69 -42.90 -30.53 34.86
CA ASP A 69 -43.29 -31.81 34.22
C ASP A 69 -43.82 -32.88 35.20
N THR A 70 -43.83 -32.60 36.51
CA THR A 70 -44.40 -33.54 37.51
C THR A 70 -45.89 -33.31 37.78
N LYS A 71 -46.60 -32.44 37.06
CA LYS A 71 -48.02 -32.15 37.31
C LYS A 71 -48.98 -32.26 36.12
N GLU A 72 -48.52 -32.59 34.90
CA GLU A 72 -49.46 -32.81 33.78
C GLU A 72 -48.92 -33.86 32.78
N GLU A 73 -49.10 -35.15 33.14
CA GLU A 73 -49.21 -36.23 32.16
C GLU A 73 -50.59 -36.13 31.50
N LYS A 74 -50.71 -35.44 30.37
CA LYS A 74 -51.70 -35.65 29.29
C LYS A 74 -51.65 -34.46 28.32
N ASN A 75 -50.74 -34.50 27.35
CA ASN A 75 -50.95 -34.11 25.97
C ASN A 75 -49.61 -34.05 25.23
N VAL A 76 -49.16 -35.21 24.78
CA VAL A 76 -48.07 -35.30 23.82
C VAL A 76 -48.65 -34.93 22.44
N ARG A 77 -48.40 -33.71 21.99
CA ARG A 77 -48.45 -33.40 20.58
C ARG A 77 -47.23 -32.55 20.19
N SER A 78 -46.33 -33.23 19.50
CA SER A 78 -45.44 -32.66 18.47
C SER A 78 -44.49 -31.54 18.96
N PHE A 79 -43.33 -31.91 19.45
CA PHE A 79 -42.16 -31.05 19.42
C PHE A 79 -41.73 -30.86 17.96
N ARG A 80 -42.13 -29.74 17.35
CA ARG A 80 -41.45 -29.21 16.16
C ARG A 80 -40.10 -28.69 16.62
N GLU A 81 -39.03 -29.19 15.98
CA GLU A 81 -37.68 -28.66 16.12
C GLU A 81 -37.69 -27.13 16.08
N ILE A 82 -37.27 -26.51 17.15
CA ILE A 82 -36.92 -25.10 17.17
C ILE A 82 -35.59 -24.99 16.40
N LYS A 83 -35.68 -24.79 15.09
CA LYS A 83 -34.54 -24.35 14.32
C LYS A 83 -34.10 -23.01 14.85
N PHE A 84 -32.95 -22.99 15.50
CA PHE A 84 -32.27 -21.76 15.88
C PHE A 84 -32.04 -20.96 14.59
N ASP A 85 -32.81 -19.89 14.41
CA ASP A 85 -32.68 -19.00 13.27
C ASP A 85 -31.37 -18.23 13.39
N SER A 86 -30.37 -18.66 12.60
CA SER A 86 -29.06 -18.01 12.49
C SER A 86 -29.17 -16.52 12.08
N LYS A 87 -30.37 -16.06 11.72
CA LYS A 87 -30.64 -14.66 11.40
C LYS A 87 -30.74 -13.73 12.61
N LEU A 88 -30.88 -14.25 13.84
CA LEU A 88 -30.97 -13.38 15.03
C LEU A 88 -29.60 -12.85 15.49
N ASN A 89 -28.51 -13.48 15.12
CA ASN A 89 -27.16 -13.02 15.48
C ASN A 89 -26.61 -11.92 14.56
N SER A 90 -27.20 -11.68 13.37
CA SER A 90 -26.74 -10.62 12.47
C SER A 90 -27.35 -9.24 12.77
N ARG A 91 -28.45 -9.17 13.56
CA ARG A 91 -29.17 -7.91 13.83
C ARG A 91 -28.76 -7.18 15.11
N ARG A 92 -27.91 -7.73 15.98
CA ARG A 92 -27.52 -7.09 17.25
C ARG A 92 -26.15 -6.44 17.29
N TYR A 93 -25.42 -6.43 16.19
CA TYR A 93 -24.23 -5.62 16.01
C TYR A 93 -24.37 -4.68 14.82
N GLY A 94 -25.53 -4.01 14.73
CA GLY A 94 -25.62 -2.81 13.94
C GLY A 94 -24.70 -1.77 14.57
N ALA A 95 -23.65 -1.38 13.89
CA ALA A 95 -22.96 -0.14 14.18
C ALA A 95 -24.02 0.97 14.28
N PRO A 96 -23.90 1.94 15.24
CA PRO A 96 -24.79 3.08 15.28
C PRO A 96 -24.81 3.67 13.86
N GLY A 97 -26.03 3.83 13.30
CA GLY A 97 -26.30 4.01 11.88
C GLY A 97 -25.27 4.85 11.16
N LEU A 98 -24.58 4.22 10.21
CA LEU A 98 -23.91 4.97 9.17
C LEU A 98 -24.96 5.85 8.52
N PRO A 99 -24.77 7.18 8.41
CA PRO A 99 -25.69 8.02 7.70
C PRO A 99 -25.88 7.42 6.29
N ASN A 100 -27.12 7.33 5.83
CA ASN A 100 -27.45 6.87 4.47
C ASN A 100 -26.62 7.69 3.48
N ASN A 101 -25.51 7.10 3.03
CA ASN A 101 -24.69 7.70 1.99
C ASN A 101 -25.26 7.24 0.64
N PRO A 102 -25.87 8.10 -0.17
CA PRO A 102 -26.45 7.72 -1.45
C PRO A 102 -25.42 7.14 -2.45
N ASN A 103 -24.12 7.30 -2.17
CA ASN A 103 -23.03 6.71 -2.95
C ASN A 103 -22.56 5.35 -2.40
N PHE A 104 -23.16 4.86 -1.35
CA PHE A 104 -22.85 3.55 -0.78
C PHE A 104 -23.67 2.49 -1.54
N SER A 105 -23.04 1.78 -2.46
CA SER A 105 -23.67 0.61 -3.04
C SER A 105 -23.67 -0.51 -2.00
N PRO A 106 -24.83 -0.98 -1.53
CA PRO A 106 -24.89 -2.01 -0.49
C PRO A 106 -24.47 -3.40 -1.00
N ALA A 107 -24.33 -3.59 -2.30
CA ALA A 107 -23.95 -4.85 -2.89
C ALA A 107 -22.44 -4.89 -3.18
N ILE A 108 -21.69 -5.63 -2.35
CA ILE A 108 -20.30 -5.99 -2.67
C ILE A 108 -20.35 -6.84 -3.95
N PRO A 109 -19.63 -6.45 -5.03
CA PRO A 109 -19.54 -7.27 -6.22
C PRO A 109 -19.11 -8.69 -5.86
N GLN A 110 -19.70 -9.71 -6.48
CA GLN A 110 -19.42 -11.11 -6.16
C GLN A 110 -17.91 -11.46 -6.21
N ARG A 111 -17.14 -10.79 -7.09
CA ARG A 111 -15.69 -10.93 -7.17
C ARG A 111 -14.92 -10.46 -5.92
N PHE A 112 -15.52 -9.63 -5.08
CA PHE A 112 -14.94 -9.21 -3.79
C PHE A 112 -15.47 -10.03 -2.62
N ALA A 113 -16.05 -11.21 -2.90
CA ALA A 113 -16.60 -12.06 -1.86
C ALA A 113 -15.52 -12.40 -0.79
N PRO A 114 -15.89 -12.40 0.48
CA PRO A 114 -14.96 -12.71 1.59
C PRO A 114 -14.24 -14.05 1.42
N SER A 115 -14.84 -15.02 0.73
CA SER A 115 -14.25 -16.32 0.41
C SER A 115 -12.97 -16.23 -0.42
N ALA A 116 -12.91 -15.33 -1.41
CA ALA A 116 -11.68 -15.09 -2.19
C ALA A 116 -10.56 -14.57 -1.29
N GLN A 117 -10.89 -13.66 -0.37
CA GLN A 117 -9.92 -13.07 0.56
C GLN A 117 -9.43 -14.06 1.62
N ALA A 118 -10.15 -15.16 1.85
CA ALA A 118 -9.72 -16.23 2.74
C ALA A 118 -8.67 -17.16 2.13
N CYS A 119 -8.49 -17.14 0.82
CA CYS A 119 -7.52 -18.00 0.12
C CYS A 119 -6.09 -17.80 0.61
N MET A 120 -5.33 -18.90 0.66
CA MET A 120 -3.91 -18.92 1.05
C MET A 120 -2.98 -19.41 -0.07
N ASN A 121 -3.52 -19.65 -1.28
CA ASN A 121 -2.72 -20.08 -2.43
C ASN A 121 -3.36 -19.64 -3.75
N ILE A 122 -2.57 -19.68 -4.81
CA ILE A 122 -2.99 -19.29 -6.16
C ILE A 122 -4.12 -20.17 -6.70
N PRO A 123 -4.11 -21.52 -6.56
CA PRO A 123 -5.21 -22.36 -7.01
C PRO A 123 -6.58 -21.95 -6.42
N CYS A 124 -6.62 -21.61 -5.14
CA CYS A 124 -7.84 -21.11 -4.49
C CYS A 124 -8.31 -19.77 -5.06
N ILE A 125 -7.37 -18.84 -5.33
CA ILE A 125 -7.69 -17.49 -5.83
C ILE A 125 -8.09 -17.51 -7.31
N CYS A 126 -7.50 -18.40 -8.10
CA CYS A 126 -7.58 -18.42 -9.56
C CYS A 126 -9.00 -18.31 -10.12
N PRO A 127 -10.00 -19.09 -9.66
CA PRO A 127 -11.38 -18.98 -10.15
C PRO A 127 -12.00 -17.60 -9.91
N TYR A 128 -11.67 -16.96 -8.78
CA TYR A 128 -12.17 -15.61 -8.47
C TYR A 128 -11.58 -14.52 -9.37
N MET A 129 -10.41 -14.77 -9.96
CA MET A 129 -9.80 -13.92 -10.99
C MET A 129 -10.33 -14.21 -12.40
N GLY A 130 -11.32 -15.11 -12.53
CA GLY A 130 -11.81 -15.61 -13.81
C GLY A 130 -10.80 -16.53 -14.53
N GLY A 131 -9.75 -16.96 -13.83
CA GLY A 131 -8.71 -17.82 -14.37
C GLY A 131 -9.08 -19.31 -14.34
N ARG A 132 -8.25 -20.11 -15.00
CA ARG A 132 -8.32 -21.57 -14.96
C ARG A 132 -6.98 -22.15 -14.55
N ILE A 133 -7.01 -23.24 -13.82
CA ILE A 133 -5.82 -23.98 -13.45
C ILE A 133 -5.41 -24.89 -14.61
N THR A 134 -4.13 -24.84 -14.96
CA THR A 134 -3.49 -25.68 -15.98
C THR A 134 -2.22 -26.29 -15.40
N GLY A 135 -1.54 -27.17 -16.16
CA GLY A 135 -0.23 -27.69 -15.76
C GLY A 135 0.83 -26.61 -15.50
N ASN A 136 0.64 -25.42 -16.09
CA ASN A 136 1.52 -24.26 -15.93
C ASN A 136 1.01 -23.26 -14.86
N GLY A 137 0.09 -23.65 -13.99
CA GLY A 137 -0.49 -22.81 -12.94
C GLY A 137 -1.81 -22.15 -13.35
N CYS A 138 -2.12 -21.00 -12.73
CA CYS A 138 -3.32 -20.23 -13.02
C CYS A 138 -3.14 -19.36 -14.25
N ILE A 139 -3.97 -19.55 -15.28
CA ILE A 139 -4.00 -18.73 -16.49
C ILE A 139 -5.28 -17.88 -16.49
N LEU A 140 -5.11 -16.57 -16.59
CA LEU A 140 -6.18 -15.58 -16.65
C LEU A 140 -6.89 -15.58 -18.01
N PRO A 141 -8.10 -14.98 -18.14
CA PRO A 141 -8.84 -14.90 -19.40
C PRO A 141 -8.06 -14.21 -20.54
N ASN A 142 -7.12 -13.33 -20.21
CA ASN A 142 -6.25 -12.66 -21.19
C ASN A 142 -5.02 -13.49 -21.59
N GLY A 143 -4.95 -14.76 -21.18
CA GLY A 143 -3.84 -15.67 -21.46
C GLY A 143 -2.61 -15.47 -20.58
N GLN A 144 -2.58 -14.47 -19.71
CA GLN A 144 -1.44 -14.22 -18.83
C GLN A 144 -1.48 -15.08 -17.57
N PRO A 145 -0.31 -15.51 -17.04
CA PRO A 145 -0.27 -16.25 -15.79
C PRO A 145 -0.59 -15.32 -14.60
N TYR A 146 -1.39 -15.81 -13.66
CA TYR A 146 -1.56 -15.16 -12.37
C TYR A 146 -0.43 -15.57 -11.44
N LEU A 147 0.47 -14.64 -11.20
CA LEU A 147 1.69 -14.88 -10.43
C LEU A 147 1.56 -14.35 -9.00
N LYS A 148 2.47 -14.82 -8.14
CA LYS A 148 2.72 -14.29 -6.81
C LYS A 148 3.02 -12.78 -6.88
N ALA A 149 2.37 -12.01 -5.99
CA ALA A 149 2.54 -10.55 -5.96
C ALA A 149 3.97 -10.15 -5.60
N LEU A 150 4.51 -9.13 -6.27
CA LEU A 150 5.78 -8.49 -5.92
C LEU A 150 5.50 -7.12 -5.29
N ARG A 151 5.60 -7.02 -3.97
CA ARG A 151 5.42 -5.78 -3.22
C ARG A 151 6.67 -4.93 -3.33
N LYS A 152 6.57 -3.82 -4.08
CA LYS A 152 7.65 -2.86 -4.29
C LYS A 152 7.54 -1.68 -3.32
N GLU A 153 8.65 -0.99 -3.09
CA GLU A 153 8.60 0.34 -2.49
C GLU A 153 7.84 1.29 -3.42
N TYR A 154 7.01 2.16 -2.87
CA TYR A 154 6.04 2.95 -3.64
C TYR A 154 6.71 3.91 -4.65
N ARG A 155 7.90 4.45 -4.33
CA ARG A 155 8.72 5.26 -5.24
C ARG A 155 9.48 4.43 -6.27
N MET A 156 9.62 3.11 -6.05
CA MET A 156 10.21 2.16 -7.01
C MET A 156 9.21 1.59 -8.01
N MET A 157 7.92 1.92 -7.87
CA MET A 157 6.92 1.61 -8.88
C MET A 157 7.11 2.52 -10.09
N THR A 158 6.90 1.98 -11.29
CA THR A 158 6.77 2.82 -12.48
C THR A 158 5.54 3.72 -12.36
N ASP A 159 5.52 4.84 -13.06
CA ASP A 159 4.38 5.77 -13.06
C ASP A 159 3.09 5.07 -13.49
N ASN A 160 3.18 4.14 -14.44
CA ASN A 160 2.05 3.33 -14.87
C ASN A 160 1.54 2.40 -13.76
N GLU A 161 2.44 1.68 -13.07
CA GLU A 161 2.06 0.82 -11.94
C GLU A 161 1.39 1.65 -10.83
N ARG A 162 1.98 2.80 -10.48
CA ARG A 162 1.45 3.70 -9.45
C ARG A 162 0.09 4.28 -9.84
N THR A 163 -0.07 4.71 -11.08
CA THR A 163 -1.36 5.22 -11.59
C THR A 163 -2.44 4.14 -11.57
N ARG A 164 -2.12 2.91 -12.01
CA ARG A 164 -3.05 1.78 -11.97
C ARG A 164 -3.42 1.42 -10.54
N TRP A 165 -2.45 1.45 -9.62
CA TRP A 165 -2.69 1.21 -8.20
C TRP A 165 -3.62 2.26 -7.60
N ASN A 166 -3.36 3.55 -7.83
CA ASN A 166 -4.23 4.64 -7.38
C ASN A 166 -5.66 4.46 -7.90
N HIS A 167 -5.82 4.15 -9.18
CA HIS A 167 -7.12 3.89 -9.78
C HIS A 167 -7.84 2.69 -9.16
N ALA A 168 -7.12 1.63 -8.86
CA ALA A 168 -7.70 0.45 -8.24
C ALA A 168 -8.15 0.73 -6.81
N ILE A 169 -7.39 1.48 -6.00
CA ILE A 169 -7.82 1.94 -4.67
C ILE A 169 -9.08 2.80 -4.77
N LEU A 170 -9.13 3.75 -5.71
CA LEU A 170 -10.33 4.57 -5.95
C LEU A 170 -11.53 3.72 -6.42
N GLN A 171 -11.29 2.64 -7.14
CA GLN A 171 -12.35 1.72 -7.56
C GLN A 171 -12.85 0.87 -6.40
N LEU A 172 -11.96 0.40 -5.50
CA LEU A 172 -12.36 -0.24 -4.24
C LEU A 172 -13.18 0.71 -3.37
N LYS A 173 -12.79 2.00 -3.33
CA LYS A 173 -13.56 3.03 -2.60
C LYS A 173 -14.96 3.20 -3.17
N ARG A 174 -15.07 3.36 -4.50
CA ARG A 174 -16.37 3.54 -5.17
C ARG A 174 -17.29 2.32 -5.07
N SER A 175 -16.72 1.10 -4.98
CA SER A 175 -17.50 -0.12 -4.79
C SER A 175 -17.92 -0.36 -3.32
N GLY A 176 -17.43 0.45 -2.37
CA GLY A 176 -17.63 0.24 -0.94
C GLY A 176 -16.70 -0.81 -0.31
N GLU A 177 -15.90 -1.52 -1.11
CA GLU A 177 -15.02 -2.58 -0.60
C GLU A 177 -13.90 -2.01 0.28
N TYR A 178 -13.32 -0.87 -0.10
CA TYR A 178 -12.35 -0.16 0.73
C TYR A 178 -12.95 0.19 2.09
N ASP A 179 -14.18 0.73 2.09
CA ASP A 179 -14.87 1.11 3.33
C ASP A 179 -15.21 -0.10 4.19
N ARG A 180 -15.61 -1.21 3.58
CA ARG A 180 -15.85 -2.48 4.30
C ARG A 180 -14.59 -2.96 5.03
N LEU A 181 -13.43 -2.89 4.38
CA LEU A 181 -12.15 -3.23 5.00
C LEU A 181 -11.78 -2.23 6.11
N SER A 182 -11.94 -0.92 5.86
CA SER A 182 -11.68 0.11 6.88
C SER A 182 -12.57 -0.05 8.12
N VAL A 183 -13.86 -0.42 7.93
CA VAL A 183 -14.78 -0.74 9.05
C VAL A 183 -14.28 -1.93 9.87
N MET A 184 -13.70 -2.96 9.23
CA MET A 184 -13.11 -4.09 9.99
C MET A 184 -12.01 -3.61 10.92
N HIS A 185 -11.08 -2.78 10.45
CA HIS A 185 -10.02 -2.23 11.30
C HIS A 185 -10.60 -1.37 12.43
N ARG A 186 -11.59 -0.51 12.13
CA ARG A 186 -12.30 0.29 13.14
C ARG A 186 -12.91 -0.57 14.26
N GLN A 187 -13.57 -1.67 13.90
CA GLN A 187 -14.26 -2.53 14.86
C GLN A 187 -13.31 -3.31 15.76
N VAL A 188 -12.14 -3.67 15.28
CA VAL A 188 -11.18 -4.49 16.01
C VAL A 188 -10.00 -3.71 16.56
N GLY A 189 -9.72 -2.52 16.01
CA GLY A 189 -8.51 -1.77 16.28
C GLY A 189 -8.30 -1.39 17.74
N SER A 190 -9.38 -1.16 18.52
CA SER A 190 -9.30 -0.74 19.93
C SER A 190 -9.84 -1.76 20.94
N SER A 191 -10.25 -2.96 20.49
CA SER A 191 -10.94 -3.91 21.37
C SER A 191 -10.65 -5.38 21.10
N SER A 192 -9.74 -5.70 20.19
CA SER A 192 -9.38 -7.07 19.82
C SER A 192 -7.88 -7.33 19.91
N GLY A 193 -7.44 -8.54 19.54
CA GLY A 193 -6.03 -8.92 19.45
C GLY A 193 -5.26 -8.26 18.30
N ALA A 194 -5.81 -7.25 17.63
CA ALA A 194 -5.11 -6.54 16.55
C ALA A 194 -4.07 -5.52 17.03
N HIS A 195 -4.20 -5.01 18.25
CA HIS A 195 -3.28 -4.04 18.86
C HIS A 195 -3.04 -4.36 20.34
N SER A 196 -1.94 -3.87 20.88
CA SER A 196 -1.53 -3.98 22.28
C SER A 196 -0.95 -5.35 22.66
N GLY A 197 -0.30 -6.03 21.72
CA GLY A 197 0.35 -7.30 22.05
C GLY A 197 0.67 -8.21 20.87
N PRO A 198 1.01 -9.48 21.14
CA PRO A 198 1.55 -10.43 20.16
C PRO A 198 0.71 -10.65 18.88
N GLY A 199 -0.58 -10.46 18.94
CA GLY A 199 -1.48 -10.60 17.79
C GLY A 199 -1.34 -9.50 16.74
N PHE A 200 -0.65 -8.39 17.04
CA PHE A 200 -0.53 -7.23 16.16
C PHE A 200 0.00 -7.59 14.77
N LEU A 201 1.20 -8.17 14.68
CA LEU A 201 1.82 -8.49 13.40
C LEU A 201 1.05 -9.56 12.61
N PRO A 202 0.64 -10.70 13.20
CA PRO A 202 -0.17 -11.71 12.52
C PRO A 202 -1.49 -11.18 11.97
N TRP A 203 -2.19 -10.34 12.75
CA TRP A 203 -3.48 -9.77 12.35
C TRP A 203 -3.33 -8.83 11.14
N HIS A 204 -2.35 -7.91 11.20
CA HIS A 204 -2.13 -6.95 10.11
C HIS A 204 -1.62 -7.63 8.84
N ARG A 205 -0.83 -8.71 8.94
CA ARG A 205 -0.45 -9.54 7.78
C ARG A 205 -1.67 -10.09 7.05
N GLU A 206 -2.61 -10.67 7.76
CA GLU A 206 -3.86 -11.17 7.18
C GLU A 206 -4.70 -10.04 6.59
N TYR A 207 -4.76 -8.90 7.25
CA TYR A 207 -5.49 -7.73 6.78
C TYR A 207 -4.92 -7.17 5.48
N MET A 208 -3.59 -7.01 5.39
CA MET A 208 -2.91 -6.59 4.15
C MET A 208 -3.18 -7.57 3.00
N LYS A 209 -3.10 -8.89 3.26
CA LYS A 209 -3.40 -9.91 2.26
C LYS A 209 -4.81 -9.76 1.69
N ARG A 210 -5.80 -9.47 2.52
CA ARG A 210 -7.20 -9.33 2.07
C ARG A 210 -7.40 -8.13 1.17
N LEU A 211 -6.82 -6.99 1.50
CA LEU A 211 -6.84 -5.84 0.60
C LEU A 211 -6.10 -6.13 -0.70
N GLU A 212 -4.94 -6.80 -0.64
CA GLU A 212 -4.17 -7.14 -1.84
C GLU A 212 -4.95 -8.05 -2.79
N ILE A 213 -5.68 -9.03 -2.26
CA ILE A 213 -6.56 -9.88 -3.09
C ILE A 213 -7.66 -9.03 -3.73
N ALA A 214 -8.34 -8.16 -2.97
CA ALA A 214 -9.37 -7.28 -3.50
C ALA A 214 -8.81 -6.33 -4.60
N LEU A 215 -7.63 -5.78 -4.38
CA LEU A 215 -6.90 -4.95 -5.35
C LEU A 215 -6.63 -5.73 -6.64
N ARG A 216 -6.13 -6.95 -6.53
CA ARG A 216 -5.78 -7.81 -7.65
C ARG A 216 -6.99 -8.37 -8.39
N MET A 217 -8.16 -8.39 -7.79
CA MET A 217 -9.42 -8.68 -8.48
C MET A 217 -9.84 -7.56 -9.43
N ILE A 218 -9.34 -6.34 -9.22
CA ILE A 218 -9.51 -5.23 -10.17
C ILE A 218 -8.45 -5.33 -11.27
N ASP A 219 -7.20 -5.52 -10.87
CA ASP A 219 -6.05 -5.61 -11.77
C ASP A 219 -5.06 -6.66 -11.24
N PRO A 220 -5.07 -7.88 -11.82
CA PRO A 220 -4.24 -9.00 -11.37
C PRO A 220 -2.73 -8.74 -11.38
N GLY A 221 -2.27 -7.76 -12.17
CA GLY A 221 -0.87 -7.37 -12.26
C GLY A 221 -0.40 -6.44 -11.15
N LEU A 222 -1.29 -6.01 -10.25
CA LEU A 222 -0.95 -5.15 -9.12
C LEU A 222 -0.52 -5.95 -7.89
N SER A 223 0.12 -5.24 -6.97
CA SER A 223 0.46 -5.67 -5.63
C SER A 223 0.27 -4.52 -4.66
N LEU A 224 0.23 -4.79 -3.36
CA LEU A 224 0.33 -3.75 -2.34
C LEU A 224 1.78 -3.24 -2.29
N PRO A 225 2.04 -1.94 -2.50
CA PRO A 225 3.37 -1.40 -2.28
C PRO A 225 3.65 -1.18 -0.80
N TYR A 226 4.92 -1.05 -0.44
CA TYR A 226 5.31 -0.58 0.89
C TYR A 226 5.91 0.83 0.82
N TRP A 227 5.84 1.56 1.93
CA TRP A 227 6.48 2.86 2.11
C TRP A 227 7.62 2.72 3.10
N ASP A 228 8.86 2.79 2.61
CA ASP A 228 10.07 2.85 3.43
C ASP A 228 10.26 4.27 3.98
N SER A 229 9.63 4.55 5.11
CA SER A 229 9.66 5.86 5.75
C SER A 229 11.03 6.27 6.29
N VAL A 230 11.99 5.34 6.32
CA VAL A 230 13.38 5.64 6.69
C VAL A 230 14.01 6.57 5.66
N MET A 231 13.72 6.38 4.36
CA MET A 231 14.25 7.25 3.32
C MET A 231 13.76 8.70 3.43
N ASP A 232 12.62 8.92 4.06
CA ASP A 232 12.09 10.26 4.33
C ASP A 232 12.69 10.84 5.61
N SER A 233 13.03 10.01 6.59
CA SER A 233 13.58 10.45 7.88
C SER A 233 14.94 11.15 7.78
N TYR A 234 15.64 10.96 6.67
CA TYR A 234 16.92 11.63 6.39
C TYR A 234 16.78 13.07 5.89
N LEU A 235 15.58 13.46 5.46
CA LEU A 235 15.35 14.80 4.93
C LEU A 235 15.42 15.87 6.03
N PRO A 236 15.85 17.11 5.71
CA PRO A 236 15.84 18.22 6.66
C PRO A 236 14.44 18.51 7.21
N ASP A 237 13.43 18.37 6.38
CA ASP A 237 12.03 18.32 6.75
C ASP A 237 11.34 17.17 6.02
N PRO A 238 11.03 16.05 6.70
CA PRO A 238 10.36 14.92 6.07
C PRO A 238 8.97 15.24 5.49
N ARG A 239 8.33 16.33 5.88
CA ARG A 239 7.05 16.82 5.30
C ARG A 239 7.21 17.24 3.85
N ASP A 240 8.42 17.60 3.46
CA ASP A 240 8.78 18.01 2.11
C ASP A 240 9.18 16.86 1.19
N SER A 241 9.11 15.62 1.68
CA SER A 241 9.27 14.44 0.83
C SER A 241 8.30 14.48 -0.35
N ILE A 242 8.77 14.01 -1.52
CA ILE A 242 7.92 13.80 -2.69
C ILE A 242 6.74 12.85 -2.40
N MET A 243 6.84 12.02 -1.37
CA MET A 243 5.78 11.14 -0.90
C MET A 243 4.50 11.91 -0.57
N PHE A 244 4.63 13.13 -0.03
CA PHE A 244 3.53 14.04 0.34
C PHE A 244 3.30 15.12 -0.72
N SER A 245 3.38 14.73 -2.00
CA SER A 245 3.07 15.58 -3.15
C SER A 245 1.87 15.01 -3.91
N ASP A 246 1.31 15.82 -4.82
CA ASP A 246 0.23 15.44 -5.72
C ASP A 246 0.59 14.29 -6.68
N PHE A 247 1.87 14.02 -6.88
CA PHE A 247 2.37 12.89 -7.68
C PHE A 247 2.28 11.54 -6.94
N PHE A 248 2.25 11.56 -5.60
CA PHE A 248 2.29 10.36 -4.76
C PHE A 248 1.04 10.25 -3.88
N MET A 249 1.18 10.42 -2.57
CA MET A 249 0.08 10.22 -1.62
C MET A 249 -0.79 11.46 -1.44
N GLY A 250 -0.46 12.53 -2.15
CA GLY A 250 -1.20 13.79 -2.14
C GLY A 250 -0.69 14.80 -1.11
N ASP A 251 -1.03 16.06 -1.34
CA ASP A 251 -0.62 17.19 -0.54
C ASP A 251 -1.82 17.79 0.21
N THR A 252 -1.55 18.38 1.38
CA THR A 252 -2.58 18.92 2.25
C THR A 252 -2.62 20.45 2.21
N ASP A 253 -3.78 21.01 2.53
CA ASP A 253 -3.92 22.46 2.80
C ASP A 253 -3.40 22.82 4.21
N GLY A 254 -3.48 24.11 4.56
CA GLY A 254 -3.07 24.60 5.88
C GLY A 254 -3.89 24.04 7.06
N ALA A 255 -5.09 23.49 6.81
CA ALA A 255 -5.91 22.81 7.80
C ALA A 255 -5.58 21.29 7.90
N GLY A 256 -4.69 20.81 7.04
CA GLY A 256 -4.28 19.43 6.96
C GLY A 256 -5.23 18.53 6.13
N GLN A 257 -6.19 19.12 5.41
CA GLN A 257 -7.06 18.36 4.53
C GLN A 257 -6.32 17.97 3.25
N LEU A 258 -6.47 16.74 2.82
CA LEU A 258 -5.87 16.21 1.58
C LEU A 258 -6.64 16.72 0.37
N VAL A 259 -6.14 17.81 -0.24
CA VAL A 259 -6.84 18.55 -1.29
C VAL A 259 -6.23 18.40 -2.68
N ARG A 260 -5.01 17.85 -2.78
CA ARG A 260 -4.32 17.58 -4.05
C ARG A 260 -3.83 16.14 -4.12
N GLY A 261 -3.70 15.65 -5.34
CA GLY A 261 -3.19 14.29 -5.63
C GLY A 261 -4.29 13.25 -5.81
N PRO A 262 -3.92 11.97 -5.93
CA PRO A 262 -4.83 10.91 -6.36
C PRO A 262 -5.96 10.62 -5.37
N PHE A 263 -5.80 11.00 -4.10
CA PHE A 263 -6.78 10.75 -3.03
C PHE A 263 -7.46 12.02 -2.52
N ALA A 264 -7.35 13.14 -3.24
CA ALA A 264 -8.17 14.32 -2.98
C ALA A 264 -9.66 13.96 -3.17
N GLY A 265 -10.53 14.39 -2.25
CA GLY A 265 -11.94 13.99 -2.26
C GLY A 265 -12.21 12.55 -1.80
N PHE A 266 -11.23 11.89 -1.20
CA PHE A 266 -11.39 10.53 -0.67
C PHE A 266 -12.19 10.58 0.64
N ARG A 267 -13.51 10.43 0.53
CA ARG A 267 -14.45 10.58 1.63
C ARG A 267 -14.17 9.55 2.74
N THR A 268 -14.15 10.00 3.99
CA THR A 268 -13.89 9.13 5.15
C THR A 268 -15.14 8.38 5.61
N LEU A 269 -14.97 7.38 6.46
CA LEU A 269 -16.10 6.63 7.06
C LEU A 269 -17.01 7.53 7.92
N GLU A 270 -16.48 8.63 8.47
CA GLU A 270 -17.21 9.64 9.24
C GLU A 270 -18.00 10.60 8.34
N GLY A 271 -17.88 10.47 7.02
CA GLY A 271 -18.56 11.33 6.06
C GLY A 271 -17.83 12.63 5.72
N ARG A 272 -16.61 12.85 6.23
CA ARG A 272 -15.80 14.01 5.84
C ARG A 272 -15.40 13.89 4.36
N PRO A 273 -15.37 14.99 3.60
CA PRO A 273 -15.05 14.93 2.16
C PRO A 273 -13.59 14.57 1.89
N ASN A 274 -12.68 14.90 2.81
CA ASN A 274 -11.25 14.68 2.67
C ASN A 274 -10.67 13.95 3.88
N ILE A 275 -9.60 13.20 3.64
CA ILE A 275 -8.67 12.70 4.66
C ILE A 275 -7.98 13.91 5.30
N VAL A 276 -7.67 13.81 6.58
CA VAL A 276 -6.88 14.81 7.32
C VAL A 276 -5.56 14.20 7.75
N ARG A 277 -4.46 14.93 7.49
CA ARG A 277 -3.12 14.62 7.99
C ARG A 277 -2.57 15.82 8.75
N ARG A 278 -1.78 15.56 9.79
CA ARG A 278 -1.10 16.60 10.58
C ARG A 278 0.36 16.20 10.73
N LEU A 279 1.08 16.31 9.61
CA LEU A 279 2.44 15.78 9.48
C LEU A 279 3.39 16.41 10.50
N ALA A 280 4.17 15.57 11.16
CA ALA A 280 5.26 15.94 12.08
C ALA A 280 4.83 16.79 13.31
N THR A 281 3.55 16.76 13.69
CA THR A 281 3.11 17.41 14.92
C THR A 281 3.43 16.58 16.17
N GLU A 282 3.44 15.27 16.03
CA GLU A 282 3.76 14.29 17.08
C GLU A 282 4.46 13.09 16.44
N GLY A 283 5.16 12.28 17.24
CA GLY A 283 5.77 11.05 16.75
C GLY A 283 7.01 11.27 15.87
N LYS A 284 7.49 10.18 15.28
CA LYS A 284 8.70 10.14 14.43
C LYS A 284 8.53 9.07 13.35
N LEU A 285 9.17 9.27 12.21
CA LEU A 285 9.34 8.24 11.20
C LEU A 285 10.29 7.13 11.69
N LEU A 286 10.22 5.96 11.05
CA LEU A 286 11.18 4.89 11.30
C LEU A 286 12.60 5.34 10.89
N THR A 287 13.58 4.80 11.60
CA THR A 287 15.01 4.98 11.32
C THR A 287 15.67 3.63 11.10
N GLU A 288 16.88 3.61 10.50
CA GLU A 288 17.68 2.38 10.40
C GLU A 288 17.97 1.77 11.78
N ALA A 289 18.12 2.60 12.80
CA ALA A 289 18.32 2.11 14.16
C ALA A 289 17.12 1.30 14.67
N ASN A 290 15.88 1.69 14.33
CA ASN A 290 14.69 0.93 14.69
C ASN A 290 14.66 -0.43 13.97
N ILE A 291 14.99 -0.47 12.68
CA ILE A 291 15.04 -1.72 11.90
C ILE A 291 16.14 -2.62 12.46
N ASN A 292 17.35 -2.11 12.65
CA ASN A 292 18.49 -2.87 13.16
C ASN A 292 18.24 -3.41 14.57
N ASN A 293 17.56 -2.63 15.43
CA ASN A 293 17.14 -3.09 16.75
C ASN A 293 16.22 -4.31 16.64
N LEU A 294 15.22 -4.28 15.76
CA LEU A 294 14.34 -5.44 15.57
C LEU A 294 15.11 -6.63 14.99
N LEU A 295 15.92 -6.43 13.94
CA LEU A 295 16.67 -7.50 13.29
C LEU A 295 17.72 -8.14 14.22
N SER A 296 18.14 -7.45 15.28
CA SER A 296 19.05 -8.00 16.30
C SER A 296 18.36 -8.91 17.32
N GLN A 297 17.03 -8.87 17.44
CA GLN A 297 16.31 -9.63 18.45
C GLN A 297 16.41 -11.14 18.18
N THR A 298 16.59 -11.90 19.25
CA THR A 298 16.66 -13.38 19.22
C THR A 298 15.40 -14.01 19.81
N GLU A 299 14.73 -13.31 20.71
CA GLU A 299 13.58 -13.80 21.45
C GLU A 299 12.27 -13.34 20.79
N ILE A 300 11.36 -14.27 20.57
CA ILE A 300 10.07 -14.00 19.88
C ILE A 300 9.22 -12.96 20.60
N GLN A 301 9.25 -12.93 21.93
CA GLN A 301 8.51 -11.95 22.73
C GLN A 301 9.04 -10.51 22.66
N ASN A 302 10.18 -10.30 22.00
CA ASN A 302 10.68 -8.97 21.66
C ASN A 302 10.22 -8.51 20.28
N VAL A 303 9.65 -9.40 19.47
CA VAL A 303 9.17 -9.18 18.10
C VAL A 303 7.65 -9.18 18.06
N LEU A 304 7.02 -10.29 18.43
CA LEU A 304 5.60 -10.36 18.77
C LEU A 304 5.47 -9.92 20.24
N ALA A 305 5.59 -8.62 20.48
CA ALA A 305 5.90 -8.10 21.79
C ALA A 305 4.67 -7.97 22.70
N TYR A 306 4.91 -8.11 24.01
CA TYR A 306 3.95 -7.70 25.03
C TYR A 306 4.05 -6.18 25.22
N THR A 307 3.21 -5.43 24.54
CA THR A 307 3.28 -3.97 24.50
C THR A 307 2.42 -3.28 25.58
N ALA A 308 1.51 -4.02 26.23
CA ALA A 308 0.70 -3.54 27.35
C ALA A 308 0.73 -4.51 28.55
N PRO A 309 1.90 -4.90 29.08
CA PRO A 309 1.97 -5.82 30.22
C PRO A 309 1.38 -5.18 31.48
N GLN A 310 0.79 -6.02 32.33
CA GLN A 310 0.29 -5.64 33.65
C GLN A 310 1.26 -6.10 34.75
N THR A 311 1.05 -5.62 35.97
CA THR A 311 1.76 -6.09 37.16
C THR A 311 1.74 -7.61 37.23
N GLY A 312 2.91 -8.22 37.44
CA GLY A 312 3.10 -9.66 37.46
C GLY A 312 3.43 -10.30 36.12
N CYS A 313 3.57 -9.54 35.04
CA CYS A 313 4.21 -10.04 33.81
C CYS A 313 5.71 -10.23 34.03
N PRO A 314 6.30 -11.42 33.70
CA PRO A 314 7.72 -11.66 33.90
C PRO A 314 8.61 -10.95 32.86
N PHE A 315 8.01 -10.39 31.79
CA PHE A 315 8.73 -9.71 30.72
C PHE A 315 8.64 -8.20 30.89
N ARG A 316 9.77 -7.52 30.71
CA ARG A 316 9.81 -6.06 30.67
C ARG A 316 9.30 -5.55 29.31
N PRO A 317 8.65 -4.36 29.27
CA PRO A 317 8.26 -3.74 28.02
C PRO A 317 9.47 -3.42 27.15
N ASN A 318 9.36 -3.78 25.87
CA ASN A 318 10.34 -3.42 24.85
C ASN A 318 9.80 -2.24 24.04
N PHE A 319 10.18 -1.01 24.39
CA PHE A 319 9.79 0.20 23.66
C PHE A 319 10.40 0.28 22.23
N GLY A 320 11.38 -0.56 21.94
CA GLY A 320 11.91 -0.73 20.58
C GLY A 320 11.15 -1.74 19.74
N ALA A 321 10.11 -2.39 20.29
CA ALA A 321 9.28 -3.33 19.55
C ALA A 321 8.56 -2.64 18.38
N LEU A 322 8.30 -3.41 17.34
CA LEU A 322 7.78 -2.87 16.07
C LEU A 322 6.41 -2.21 16.23
N GLU A 323 5.54 -2.71 17.12
CA GLU A 323 4.25 -2.06 17.39
C GLU A 323 4.42 -0.65 17.97
N TYR A 324 5.39 -0.42 18.86
CA TYR A 324 5.68 0.92 19.39
C TYR A 324 6.22 1.87 18.32
N THR A 325 7.23 1.40 17.58
CA THR A 325 7.90 2.24 16.56
C THR A 325 6.98 2.53 15.37
N HIS A 326 6.13 1.59 14.97
CA HIS A 326 5.08 1.76 13.97
C HIS A 326 4.05 2.81 14.43
N SER A 327 3.59 2.73 15.68
CA SER A 327 2.62 3.68 16.22
C SER A 327 3.15 5.12 16.24
N SER A 328 4.47 5.30 16.40
CA SER A 328 5.12 6.60 16.28
C SER A 328 4.97 7.20 14.87
N VAL A 329 4.98 6.38 13.81
CA VAL A 329 4.72 6.84 12.43
C VAL A 329 3.25 7.25 12.25
N HIS A 330 2.31 6.52 12.86
CA HIS A 330 0.90 6.93 12.89
C HIS A 330 0.72 8.32 13.51
N LEU A 331 1.38 8.58 14.63
CA LEU A 331 1.39 9.90 15.28
C LEU A 331 2.05 10.96 14.40
N TRP A 332 3.13 10.61 13.67
CA TRP A 332 3.83 11.54 12.79
C TRP A 332 2.97 11.98 11.61
N ILE A 333 2.19 11.07 11.01
CA ILE A 333 1.23 11.43 9.96
C ILE A 333 0.05 12.19 10.57
N GLY A 334 -0.39 11.80 11.76
CA GLY A 334 -1.45 12.45 12.52
C GLY A 334 -2.82 12.41 11.83
N GLY A 335 -3.73 13.26 12.25
CA GLY A 335 -5.07 13.34 11.68
C GLY A 335 -5.81 12.01 11.70
N ASP A 336 -6.27 11.54 10.53
CA ASP A 336 -6.95 10.24 10.41
C ASP A 336 -6.08 9.06 10.82
N MET A 337 -4.78 9.14 10.59
CA MET A 337 -3.84 8.06 10.92
C MET A 337 -3.65 7.86 12.43
N LYS A 338 -3.96 8.86 13.28
CA LYS A 338 -3.66 8.82 14.71
C LYS A 338 -4.51 7.79 15.47
N PRO A 339 -5.87 7.80 15.43
CA PRO A 339 -6.66 6.80 16.15
C PRO A 339 -6.92 5.55 15.30
N PRO A 340 -6.87 4.34 15.88
CA PRO A 340 -7.16 3.10 15.15
C PRO A 340 -8.54 3.08 14.48
N SER A 341 -9.49 3.83 15.03
CA SER A 341 -10.86 3.92 14.50
C SER A 341 -10.95 4.60 13.12
N THR A 342 -9.97 5.40 12.75
CA THR A 342 -9.96 6.17 11.50
C THR A 342 -8.72 5.92 10.63
N SER A 343 -7.67 5.31 11.17
CA SER A 343 -6.38 5.21 10.48
C SER A 343 -6.47 4.54 9.10
N ALA A 344 -7.33 3.55 8.95
CA ALA A 344 -7.55 2.89 7.66
C ALA A 344 -8.42 3.70 6.67
N ASN A 345 -8.88 4.92 7.02
CA ASN A 345 -9.43 5.85 6.03
C ASN A 345 -8.38 6.27 5.00
N ASP A 346 -7.14 6.43 5.46
CA ASP A 346 -6.04 6.92 4.62
C ASP A 346 -5.31 5.76 3.93
N PRO A 347 -5.21 5.74 2.59
CA PRO A 347 -4.48 4.69 1.88
C PRO A 347 -3.01 4.51 2.28
N ILE A 348 -2.36 5.53 2.83
CA ILE A 348 -0.98 5.44 3.34
C ILE A 348 -0.85 4.42 4.48
N PHE A 349 -1.94 4.15 5.21
CA PHE A 349 -2.03 3.10 6.22
C PHE A 349 -1.51 1.76 5.67
N PHE A 350 -2.01 1.36 4.52
CA PHE A 350 -1.66 0.06 3.92
C PHE A 350 -0.20 0.00 3.45
N LEU A 351 0.35 1.12 2.97
CA LEU A 351 1.76 1.22 2.59
C LEU A 351 2.67 1.11 3.82
N HIS A 352 2.29 1.79 4.90
CA HIS A 352 3.00 1.74 6.17
C HIS A 352 2.97 0.32 6.77
N HIS A 353 1.78 -0.31 6.85
CA HIS A 353 1.67 -1.67 7.38
C HIS A 353 2.31 -2.73 6.49
N CYS A 354 2.39 -2.53 5.17
CA CYS A 354 3.22 -3.36 4.30
C CYS A 354 4.71 -3.24 4.64
N PHE A 355 5.20 -2.05 5.00
CA PHE A 355 6.58 -1.89 5.44
C PHE A 355 6.82 -2.56 6.80
N VAL A 356 5.88 -2.43 7.73
CA VAL A 356 5.90 -3.15 9.03
C VAL A 356 5.97 -4.67 8.82
N ASP A 357 5.13 -5.23 7.94
CA ASP A 357 5.16 -6.66 7.59
C ASP A 357 6.49 -7.06 6.91
N PHE A 358 7.05 -6.19 6.05
CA PHE A 358 8.34 -6.42 5.42
C PHE A 358 9.49 -6.48 6.43
N ILE A 359 9.54 -5.54 7.38
CA ILE A 359 10.56 -5.54 8.45
C ILE A 359 10.44 -6.83 9.28
N TRP A 360 9.21 -7.23 9.63
CA TRP A 360 8.98 -8.50 10.32
C TRP A 360 9.44 -9.70 9.49
N GLU A 361 9.14 -9.74 8.20
CA GLU A 361 9.57 -10.84 7.32
C GLU A 361 11.09 -10.88 7.16
N MET A 362 11.80 -9.74 7.10
CA MET A 362 13.26 -9.69 7.12
C MET A 362 13.81 -10.35 8.40
N TRP A 363 13.22 -10.06 9.56
CA TRP A 363 13.60 -10.71 10.81
C TRP A 363 13.33 -12.23 10.76
N ARG A 364 12.15 -12.65 10.32
CA ARG A 364 11.79 -14.08 10.19
C ARG A 364 12.79 -14.84 9.32
N GLN A 365 13.16 -14.26 8.17
CA GLN A 365 14.10 -14.89 7.25
C GLN A 365 15.53 -14.95 7.79
N SER A 366 15.97 -13.97 8.57
CA SER A 366 17.33 -13.90 9.09
C SER A 366 17.53 -14.62 10.43
N ARG A 367 16.48 -14.77 11.25
CA ARG A 367 16.58 -15.27 12.63
C ARG A 367 15.88 -16.60 12.90
N GLN A 368 14.96 -17.00 12.04
CA GLN A 368 14.17 -18.20 12.23
C GLN A 368 14.40 -19.20 11.11
N ASN A 369 14.51 -20.48 11.43
CA ASN A 369 14.37 -21.54 10.46
C ASN A 369 12.88 -21.67 10.03
N ARG A 370 12.62 -22.47 9.00
CA ARG A 370 11.27 -22.60 8.43
C ARG A 370 10.22 -23.06 9.45
N TYR A 371 10.57 -23.98 10.31
CA TYR A 371 9.68 -24.49 11.36
C TYR A 371 9.36 -23.41 12.39
N ALA A 372 10.38 -22.71 12.89
CA ALA A 372 10.20 -21.63 13.87
C ALA A 372 9.35 -20.48 13.29
N ARG A 373 9.46 -20.18 11.99
CA ARG A 373 8.59 -19.17 11.34
C ARG A 373 7.11 -19.51 11.45
N GLU A 374 6.72 -20.78 11.44
CA GLU A 374 5.32 -21.21 11.55
C GLU A 374 4.82 -21.41 12.97
N THR A 375 5.72 -21.68 13.92
CA THR A 375 5.33 -22.15 15.24
C THR A 375 5.72 -21.25 16.40
N ALA A 376 6.72 -20.37 16.21
CA ALA A 376 7.20 -19.52 17.29
C ALA A 376 6.22 -18.38 17.59
N TYR A 377 5.51 -18.53 18.69
CA TYR A 377 4.61 -17.52 19.25
C TYR A 377 4.95 -17.32 20.74
N PRO A 378 4.83 -16.09 21.29
CA PRO A 378 5.07 -15.86 22.71
C PRO A 378 4.13 -16.67 23.60
N PRO A 379 4.52 -17.01 24.85
CA PRO A 379 3.65 -17.71 25.79
C PRO A 379 2.33 -16.97 26.07
N ASP A 380 1.25 -17.72 26.24
CA ASP A 380 -0.08 -17.19 26.53
C ASP A 380 -0.23 -16.81 28.01
N ILE A 381 0.29 -15.64 28.42
CA ILE A 381 0.35 -15.15 29.79
C ILE A 381 -0.62 -13.98 29.98
N GLY A 382 -1.68 -14.17 30.80
CA GLY A 382 -2.75 -13.18 30.99
C GLY A 382 -2.30 -11.84 31.59
N THR A 383 -1.23 -11.82 32.39
CA THR A 383 -0.63 -10.59 32.91
C THR A 383 0.21 -9.85 31.85
N CYS A 384 0.70 -10.56 30.82
CA CYS A 384 1.51 -9.96 29.76
C CYS A 384 0.66 -9.42 28.61
N ALA A 385 -0.42 -10.13 28.23
CA ALA A 385 -1.37 -9.69 27.21
C ALA A 385 -2.79 -10.16 27.57
N ASN A 386 -3.81 -9.48 27.05
CA ASN A 386 -5.18 -9.97 27.18
C ASN A 386 -5.40 -11.23 26.32
N SER A 387 -6.42 -12.04 26.68
CA SER A 387 -6.64 -13.34 26.05
C SER A 387 -6.92 -13.32 24.55
N GLN A 388 -7.25 -12.18 23.95
CA GLN A 388 -7.43 -12.05 22.52
C GLN A 388 -6.10 -12.11 21.74
N HIS A 389 -4.96 -11.92 22.41
CA HIS A 389 -3.62 -12.07 21.86
C HIS A 389 -3.05 -13.49 21.99
N PHE A 390 -3.76 -14.41 22.64
CA PHE A 390 -3.26 -15.76 22.80
C PHE A 390 -3.15 -16.46 21.45
N SER A 391 -2.20 -17.37 21.34
CA SER A 391 -1.85 -18.03 20.08
C SER A 391 -3.05 -18.71 19.42
N TYR A 392 -3.91 -19.35 20.20
CA TYR A 392 -5.13 -20.04 19.78
C TYR A 392 -6.38 -19.14 19.71
N ALA A 393 -6.29 -17.90 20.17
CA ALA A 393 -7.43 -17.00 20.13
C ALA A 393 -7.84 -16.66 18.69
N GLN A 394 -9.15 -16.53 18.47
CA GLN A 394 -9.68 -16.20 17.16
C GLN A 394 -9.18 -14.84 16.68
N MET A 395 -8.58 -14.81 15.51
CA MET A 395 -8.15 -13.61 14.79
C MET A 395 -9.37 -12.92 14.17
N ARG A 396 -10.13 -12.21 15.00
CA ARG A 396 -11.38 -11.57 14.57
C ARG A 396 -11.12 -10.47 13.54
N PRO A 397 -12.04 -10.29 12.56
CA PRO A 397 -13.34 -10.96 12.41
C PRO A 397 -13.30 -12.27 11.61
N TRP A 398 -12.13 -12.83 11.36
CA TRP A 398 -11.94 -13.99 10.48
C TRP A 398 -11.96 -15.30 11.25
N ASP A 399 -12.22 -16.37 10.50
CA ASP A 399 -12.16 -17.75 11.02
C ASP A 399 -10.71 -18.27 10.92
N LYS A 400 -9.85 -17.68 11.73
CA LYS A 400 -8.42 -18.01 11.89
C LYS A 400 -8.04 -17.82 13.35
N GLN A 401 -6.95 -18.46 13.77
CA GLN A 401 -6.29 -18.20 15.04
C GLN A 401 -5.11 -17.24 14.84
N ASN A 402 -4.69 -16.56 15.91
CA ASN A 402 -3.56 -15.63 15.81
C ASN A 402 -2.28 -16.32 15.27
N ARG A 403 -2.02 -17.57 15.67
CA ARG A 403 -0.89 -18.37 15.18
C ARG A 403 -0.97 -18.66 13.67
N ASP A 404 -2.16 -18.68 13.05
CA ASP A 404 -2.30 -18.92 11.62
C ASP A 404 -1.69 -17.79 10.78
N GLY A 405 -1.56 -16.58 11.37
CA GLY A 405 -0.85 -15.47 10.73
C GLY A 405 0.67 -15.64 10.65
N LEU A 406 1.22 -16.68 11.30
CA LEU A 406 2.62 -17.07 11.19
C LEU A 406 2.93 -17.91 9.93
N SER A 407 1.90 -18.47 9.27
CA SER A 407 2.09 -19.43 8.18
C SER A 407 3.08 -18.93 7.12
N ASN A 408 3.97 -19.82 6.68
CA ASN A 408 4.85 -19.57 5.54
C ASN A 408 4.07 -19.41 4.22
N GLU A 409 2.82 -19.90 4.13
CA GLU A 409 2.00 -19.81 2.92
C GLU A 409 1.82 -18.37 2.43
N TYR A 410 1.81 -17.37 3.32
CA TYR A 410 1.73 -15.96 2.91
C TYR A 410 2.85 -15.60 1.94
N THR A 411 4.08 -15.91 2.30
CA THR A 411 5.27 -15.56 1.49
C THR A 411 5.70 -16.67 0.52
N ASP A 412 5.27 -17.92 0.74
CA ASP A 412 5.49 -18.99 -0.23
C ASP A 412 4.55 -18.89 -1.44
N ASN A 413 3.27 -18.55 -1.22
CA ASN A 413 2.22 -18.68 -2.23
C ASN A 413 1.72 -17.34 -2.77
N LEU A 414 1.61 -16.30 -1.92
CA LEU A 414 0.79 -15.14 -2.25
C LEU A 414 1.60 -13.91 -2.64
N TYR A 415 2.64 -13.56 -1.87
CA TYR A 415 3.44 -12.37 -2.15
C TYR A 415 4.92 -12.56 -1.77
N ARG A 416 5.74 -11.66 -2.26
CA ARG A 416 7.13 -11.44 -1.85
C ARG A 416 7.43 -9.95 -1.89
N TYR A 417 8.41 -9.52 -1.12
CA TYR A 417 8.89 -8.16 -1.15
C TYR A 417 10.04 -7.99 -2.16
N ALA A 418 10.04 -6.88 -2.90
CA ALA A 418 11.23 -6.38 -3.55
C ALA A 418 12.20 -5.83 -2.48
N PRO A 419 13.52 -5.95 -2.67
CA PRO A 419 14.49 -5.39 -1.75
C PRO A 419 14.28 -3.88 -1.56
N ARG A 420 14.72 -3.36 -0.42
CA ARG A 420 14.83 -1.92 -0.19
C ARG A 420 15.83 -1.32 -1.18
N ALA A 421 15.58 -0.07 -1.59
CA ALA A 421 16.51 0.64 -2.46
C ALA A 421 17.85 0.85 -1.73
N THR A 422 18.94 0.60 -2.43
CA THR A 422 20.31 0.76 -1.92
C THR A 422 21.19 1.44 -2.96
N CYS A 423 22.21 2.13 -2.50
CA CYS A 423 23.24 2.68 -3.35
C CYS A 423 24.62 2.54 -2.70
N SER A 424 25.67 2.85 -3.45
CA SER A 424 27.06 2.80 -2.98
C SER A 424 27.88 3.92 -3.61
N LEU A 425 29.11 4.12 -3.16
CA LEU A 425 30.04 5.07 -3.80
C LEU A 425 30.35 4.72 -5.25
N GLN A 426 30.27 3.44 -5.63
CA GLN A 426 30.51 2.94 -6.99
C GLN A 426 29.25 2.99 -7.87
N ASN A 427 28.08 2.93 -7.25
CA ASN A 427 26.79 3.03 -7.92
C ASN A 427 25.84 3.90 -7.09
N THR A 428 25.72 5.15 -7.50
CA THR A 428 24.85 6.15 -6.85
C THR A 428 23.43 6.14 -7.37
N ASP A 429 23.07 5.22 -8.28
CA ASP A 429 21.69 5.05 -8.74
C ASP A 429 20.87 4.24 -7.70
N CYS A 430 19.83 4.86 -7.16
CA CYS A 430 18.86 4.20 -6.28
C CYS A 430 17.78 3.41 -7.05
N GLY A 431 17.85 3.34 -8.37
CA GLY A 431 16.91 2.62 -9.22
C GLY A 431 15.55 3.31 -9.39
N SER A 432 15.43 4.59 -9.03
CA SER A 432 14.20 5.37 -9.14
C SER A 432 14.50 6.85 -9.34
N PRO A 433 13.78 7.55 -10.25
CA PRO A 433 13.93 8.99 -10.42
C PRO A 433 13.41 9.80 -9.21
N TYR A 434 12.75 9.15 -8.27
CA TYR A 434 12.17 9.74 -7.06
C TYR A 434 13.04 9.57 -5.83
N LEU A 435 14.23 9.01 -6.00
CA LEU A 435 15.24 8.81 -4.97
C LEU A 435 16.56 9.43 -5.40
N PHE A 436 17.43 9.72 -4.46
CA PHE A 436 18.82 10.05 -4.70
C PHE A 436 19.72 9.35 -3.66
N CYS A 437 20.99 9.18 -3.98
CA CYS A 437 21.95 8.58 -3.08
C CYS A 437 22.65 9.66 -2.25
N ASP A 438 22.47 9.64 -0.94
CA ASP A 438 23.35 10.36 -0.03
C ASP A 438 24.64 9.54 0.17
N THR A 439 25.74 10.04 -0.35
CA THR A 439 27.04 9.36 -0.31
C THR A 439 27.87 9.70 0.91
N ARG A 440 27.37 10.52 1.81
CA ARG A 440 28.04 10.89 3.06
C ARG A 440 27.99 9.75 4.07
N GLY A 441 29.11 9.45 4.69
CA GLY A 441 29.21 8.35 5.65
C GLY A 441 28.95 7.00 4.99
N ASN A 442 27.90 6.29 5.42
CA ASN A 442 27.45 5.06 4.80
C ASN A 442 26.43 5.39 3.69
N PRO A 443 26.73 5.15 2.41
CA PRO A 443 25.83 5.51 1.30
C PRO A 443 24.45 4.87 1.46
N HIS A 444 23.40 5.67 1.25
CA HIS A 444 22.01 5.24 1.37
C HIS A 444 21.08 6.06 0.48
N CYS A 445 19.97 5.44 0.10
CA CYS A 445 18.96 6.10 -0.72
C CYS A 445 18.04 6.97 0.14
N VAL A 446 17.76 8.16 -0.35
CA VAL A 446 16.92 9.18 0.29
C VAL A 446 15.79 9.59 -0.66
N SER A 447 14.63 9.92 -0.11
CA SER A 447 13.51 10.47 -0.89
C SER A 447 13.87 11.80 -1.53
N LYS A 448 13.47 12.02 -2.78
CA LYS A 448 13.53 13.38 -3.35
C LYS A 448 12.56 14.31 -2.63
N ILE A 449 12.94 15.58 -2.63
CA ILE A 449 12.19 16.68 -2.02
C ILE A 449 11.24 17.27 -3.07
N LYS A 450 9.99 17.50 -2.68
CA LYS A 450 8.99 18.15 -3.55
C LYS A 450 9.37 19.59 -3.90
N PRO A 451 8.82 20.17 -4.97
CA PRO A 451 9.06 21.58 -5.32
C PRO A 451 8.76 22.51 -4.13
N ASN A 452 9.62 23.51 -3.94
CA ASN A 452 9.59 24.46 -2.83
C ASN A 452 9.80 23.88 -1.44
N GLY A 453 10.23 22.61 -1.32
CA GLY A 453 10.60 22.00 -0.04
C GLY A 453 12.01 22.41 0.41
N LEU A 454 12.28 22.23 1.71
CA LEU A 454 13.56 22.53 2.35
C LEU A 454 14.61 21.48 1.98
N CYS A 455 15.70 21.90 1.35
CA CYS A 455 16.81 21.03 0.92
C CYS A 455 18.16 21.37 1.57
N ARG A 456 18.13 22.10 2.67
CA ARG A 456 19.36 22.49 3.40
C ARG A 456 20.22 21.27 3.71
N GLY A 457 21.52 21.35 3.36
CA GLY A 457 22.48 20.27 3.53
C GLY A 457 22.50 19.24 2.40
N PHE A 458 21.66 19.42 1.37
CA PHE A 458 21.66 18.61 0.15
C PHE A 458 21.89 19.45 -1.13
N GLU A 459 22.56 20.60 -1.00
CA GLU A 459 22.84 21.51 -2.11
C GLU A 459 23.68 20.87 -3.21
N GLU A 460 24.56 19.91 -2.85
CA GLU A 460 25.46 19.22 -3.76
C GLU A 460 24.86 17.92 -4.33
N PHE A 461 23.61 17.60 -3.97
CA PHE A 461 22.92 16.38 -4.40
C PHE A 461 21.76 16.70 -5.36
N ASP A 462 21.44 15.73 -6.22
CA ASP A 462 20.20 15.77 -7.00
C ASP A 462 18.97 15.43 -6.11
N ALA A 463 18.80 16.23 -5.04
CA ALA A 463 17.79 15.99 -4.02
C ALA A 463 16.40 16.53 -4.38
N CYS A 464 16.32 17.52 -5.28
CA CYS A 464 15.07 18.18 -5.62
C CYS A 464 14.36 17.51 -6.81
N TRP A 465 13.07 17.24 -6.67
CA TRP A 465 12.28 16.75 -7.79
C TRP A 465 12.09 17.86 -8.84
N GLN A 466 12.54 17.61 -10.08
CA GLN A 466 12.44 18.52 -11.22
C GLN A 466 13.00 19.95 -10.95
N GLY A 467 14.06 20.01 -10.15
CA GLY A 467 14.68 21.29 -9.81
C GLY A 467 16.05 21.13 -9.18
N SER A 468 16.58 22.21 -8.63
CA SER A 468 17.84 22.23 -7.87
C SER A 468 17.67 22.89 -6.51
N CYS A 469 18.55 22.55 -5.56
CA CYS A 469 18.61 23.19 -4.25
C CYS A 469 19.31 24.55 -4.38
N VAL A 470 18.56 25.63 -4.20
CA VAL A 470 19.08 27.01 -4.27
C VAL A 470 18.65 27.76 -3.02
N ALA A 471 19.61 28.31 -2.29
CA ALA A 471 19.36 29.00 -1.02
C ALA A 471 18.53 28.15 -0.04
N SER A 472 18.89 26.87 0.11
CA SER A 472 18.23 25.86 0.96
C SER A 472 16.81 25.44 0.54
N TRP A 473 16.32 25.84 -0.63
CA TRP A 473 14.99 25.49 -1.12
C TRP A 473 15.02 24.87 -2.52
N CYS A 474 14.20 23.86 -2.76
CA CYS A 474 14.03 23.26 -4.06
C CYS A 474 13.35 24.20 -5.04
N ARG A 475 14.07 24.71 -6.03
CA ARG A 475 13.57 25.63 -7.05
C ARG A 475 13.24 24.88 -8.34
N PRO A 476 11.96 24.82 -8.75
CA PRO A 476 11.54 24.18 -10.00
C PRO A 476 12.19 24.81 -11.23
N GLY A 477 12.44 24.01 -12.27
CA GLY A 477 12.95 24.48 -13.56
C GLY A 477 14.45 24.79 -13.60
N GLN A 478 15.13 24.82 -12.48
CA GLN A 478 16.59 24.87 -12.41
C GLN A 478 17.10 23.43 -12.29
N LEU A 479 17.58 22.87 -13.39
CA LEU A 479 18.12 21.50 -13.36
C LEU A 479 19.41 21.47 -12.54
N PHE A 480 19.57 20.42 -11.76
CA PHE A 480 20.79 20.14 -11.01
C PHE A 480 21.97 20.04 -12.01
N ARG A 481 22.89 20.97 -11.93
CA ARG A 481 24.19 20.89 -12.62
C ARG A 481 25.11 20.18 -11.64
N GLY A 482 25.26 18.88 -11.78
CA GLY A 482 26.19 18.09 -10.98
C GLY A 482 27.54 18.80 -10.94
N SER A 483 28.14 18.87 -9.76
CA SER A 483 29.52 19.32 -9.61
C SER A 483 30.33 18.55 -10.60
N GLN A 484 30.92 19.24 -11.58
CA GLN A 484 31.86 18.61 -12.51
C GLN A 484 32.94 18.02 -11.60
N THR A 485 32.89 16.72 -11.40
CA THR A 485 34.03 15.98 -10.90
C THR A 485 35.19 16.43 -11.75
N LYS A 486 36.15 17.19 -11.16
CA LYS A 486 37.42 17.48 -11.79
C LYS A 486 37.96 16.13 -12.21
N ALA A 487 37.85 15.84 -13.50
CA ALA A 487 38.53 14.73 -14.11
C ALA A 487 40.01 14.96 -13.80
N ILE A 488 40.55 14.19 -12.87
CA ILE A 488 41.98 14.08 -12.66
C ILE A 488 42.46 13.49 -13.97
N SER A 489 42.95 14.36 -14.86
CA SER A 489 43.63 13.96 -16.07
C SER A 489 44.92 13.26 -15.62
N VAL A 490 44.86 11.95 -15.48
CA VAL A 490 46.04 11.12 -15.42
C VAL A 490 46.64 11.22 -16.81
N GLN A 491 47.67 12.07 -16.99
CA GLN A 491 48.53 12.06 -18.17
C GLN A 491 49.24 10.72 -18.20
N VAL A 492 48.69 9.79 -18.97
CA VAL A 492 49.40 8.58 -19.39
C VAL A 492 50.43 9.03 -20.43
N THR A 493 51.67 9.17 -19.99
CA THR A 493 52.81 9.36 -20.87
C THR A 493 52.97 8.13 -21.76
N GLN A 494 52.45 8.19 -22.99
CA GLN A 494 52.71 7.18 -23.99
C GLN A 494 54.15 7.30 -24.44
N ARG A 495 55.00 6.39 -24.02
CA ARG A 495 56.30 6.14 -24.65
C ARG A 495 56.04 5.50 -26.04
N THR A 496 56.19 6.29 -27.06
CA THR A 496 56.23 5.82 -28.47
C THR A 496 57.49 5.04 -28.74
N THR A 497 57.40 3.74 -28.90
CA THR A 497 58.40 2.95 -29.62
C THR A 497 57.96 2.80 -31.06
N LYS A 498 58.74 3.43 -31.95
CA LYS A 498 58.62 3.31 -33.41
C LYS A 498 59.01 1.89 -33.83
N ILE A 499 58.12 1.17 -34.51
CA ILE A 499 58.47 0.04 -35.39
C ILE A 499 57.90 0.33 -36.78
N ALA A 500 58.81 0.23 -37.78
CA ALA A 500 58.60 0.57 -39.16
C ALA A 500 57.74 -0.45 -39.92
N PRO A 501 57.23 -0.09 -41.13
CA PRO A 501 56.14 -0.83 -41.78
C PRO A 501 56.69 -1.98 -42.66
N ARG A 502 55.93 -3.09 -42.71
CA ARG A 502 56.15 -4.13 -43.76
C ARG A 502 54.94 -4.15 -44.70
N ARG A 503 55.36 -4.15 -45.98
CA ARG A 503 54.69 -3.95 -47.25
C ARG A 503 53.82 -5.16 -47.66
N GLN A 504 52.65 -4.83 -48.19
CA GLN A 504 51.91 -5.43 -49.34
C GLN A 504 51.69 -6.94 -49.45
N THR A 505 50.43 -7.35 -49.70
CA THR A 505 50.07 -7.63 -51.14
C THR A 505 48.55 -7.71 -51.30
N THR A 506 48.14 -7.16 -52.41
CA THR A 506 46.80 -7.11 -53.03
C THR A 506 46.36 -8.45 -53.60
N THR A 507 45.05 -8.75 -53.56
CA THR A 507 44.32 -9.35 -54.70
C THR A 507 42.81 -9.15 -54.55
N ASN A 508 42.22 -8.40 -55.45
CA ASN A 508 40.89 -8.50 -56.03
C ASN A 508 40.98 -9.25 -57.36
N PRO A 509 39.91 -9.60 -58.08
CA PRO A 509 38.45 -9.65 -57.95
C PRO A 509 37.84 -11.00 -58.42
N PRO A 510 36.62 -11.22 -58.92
CA PRO A 510 35.85 -10.37 -59.86
C PRO A 510 34.33 -10.30 -59.59
N ARG A 511 33.78 -9.26 -60.16
CA ARG A 511 32.39 -8.93 -60.47
C ARG A 511 31.75 -9.93 -61.45
N LEU A 512 30.43 -10.22 -61.25
CA LEU A 512 29.55 -10.57 -62.39
C LEU A 512 28.15 -9.97 -62.17
N GLU A 513 27.60 -9.49 -63.24
CA GLU A 513 26.44 -8.65 -63.45
C GLU A 513 25.15 -9.44 -63.63
N THR A 514 24.04 -8.74 -63.32
CA THR A 514 22.72 -8.74 -64.00
C THR A 514 21.85 -9.97 -64.00
N THR A 515 20.63 -9.87 -63.53
CA THR A 515 19.43 -9.56 -64.34
C THR A 515 18.18 -9.38 -63.47
N SER A 516 17.33 -8.50 -63.99
CA SER A 516 16.02 -8.07 -63.54
C SER A 516 14.97 -9.17 -63.42
N ALA A 517 14.03 -9.07 -62.50
CA ALA A 517 12.61 -8.77 -62.72
C ALA A 517 11.65 -9.40 -61.70
N LEU A 518 10.67 -8.61 -61.41
CA LEU A 518 9.28 -8.89 -60.97
C LEU A 518 8.97 -9.03 -59.49
N SER A 519 8.30 -8.01 -59.08
CA SER A 519 7.39 -7.72 -58.02
C SER A 519 6.44 -8.86 -57.64
N VAL A 520 6.40 -9.25 -56.33
CA VAL A 520 5.16 -9.60 -55.63
C VAL A 520 5.26 -9.02 -54.22
N ARG A 521 4.35 -8.11 -53.90
CA ARG A 521 4.11 -7.58 -52.56
C ARG A 521 3.52 -8.67 -51.69
N THR A 522 4.20 -8.99 -50.61
CA THR A 522 3.55 -9.59 -49.42
C THR A 522 4.05 -8.86 -48.19
N THR A 523 3.19 -8.05 -47.65
CA THR A 523 3.37 -7.29 -46.42
C THR A 523 3.22 -8.23 -45.22
N THR A 524 4.32 -8.63 -44.63
CA THR A 524 4.34 -9.16 -43.27
C THR A 524 4.96 -8.10 -42.37
N GLN A 525 4.12 -7.38 -41.67
CA GLN A 525 4.57 -6.49 -40.61
C GLN A 525 4.90 -7.32 -39.38
N GLN A 526 6.19 -7.37 -39.02
CA GLN A 526 6.64 -7.71 -37.68
C GLN A 526 6.32 -6.56 -36.74
N PRO A 527 5.88 -6.83 -35.49
CA PRO A 527 5.67 -5.78 -34.52
C PRO A 527 7.02 -5.31 -33.96
N ASN A 528 7.35 -4.07 -34.25
CA ASN A 528 8.47 -3.38 -33.62
C ASN A 528 8.21 -3.16 -32.14
N THR A 529 9.01 -3.74 -31.29
CA THR A 529 9.19 -3.37 -29.89
C THR A 529 9.77 -1.95 -29.82
N PRO A 530 9.17 -1.01 -29.10
CA PRO A 530 9.78 0.30 -28.90
C PRO A 530 10.88 0.20 -27.84
N SER A 531 12.07 0.58 -28.23
CA SER A 531 13.20 0.90 -27.35
C SER A 531 12.88 2.13 -26.49
N PRO A 532 13.32 2.22 -25.22
CA PRO A 532 13.04 3.36 -24.36
C PRO A 532 14.06 4.47 -24.62
N LEU A 533 13.75 5.37 -25.53
CA LEU A 533 14.51 6.60 -25.72
C LEU A 533 13.56 7.76 -26.00
N ALA A 534 13.61 8.75 -25.09
CA ALA A 534 13.15 10.13 -25.22
C ALA A 534 11.80 10.30 -25.94
N SER A 535 10.70 10.16 -25.25
CA SER A 535 9.40 10.54 -25.77
C SER A 535 9.30 12.07 -25.82
N ASN A 536 9.65 12.65 -26.94
CA ASN A 536 9.25 14.00 -27.34
C ASN A 536 7.75 14.01 -27.68
N ASN A 537 6.90 13.52 -26.78
CA ASN A 537 5.47 13.44 -27.00
C ASN A 537 4.84 14.80 -26.70
N CYS A 538 4.70 15.61 -27.76
CA CYS A 538 3.98 16.88 -27.72
C CYS A 538 2.52 16.65 -28.19
N TYR A 539 1.65 16.14 -27.31
CA TYR A 539 0.23 15.94 -27.59
C TYR A 539 -0.64 16.33 -26.38
N ASN A 540 -1.94 16.47 -26.62
CA ASN A 540 -2.92 16.62 -25.55
C ASN A 540 -3.47 15.26 -25.14
N ASP A 541 -3.72 15.06 -23.86
CA ASP A 541 -4.33 13.84 -23.32
C ASP A 541 -5.85 13.97 -23.15
N ASP A 542 -6.40 15.18 -23.33
CA ASP A 542 -7.82 15.49 -23.16
C ASP A 542 -8.37 16.26 -24.38
N PRO A 543 -9.54 15.91 -24.91
CA PRO A 543 -10.14 16.58 -26.06
C PRO A 543 -10.55 18.03 -25.78
N CYS A 544 -10.67 18.42 -24.51
CA CYS A 544 -11.00 19.78 -24.10
C CYS A 544 -9.80 20.72 -24.01
N CYS A 545 -8.57 20.23 -24.15
CA CYS A 545 -7.35 21.01 -23.99
C CYS A 545 -7.32 22.29 -24.83
N ASP A 546 -7.76 22.22 -26.09
CA ASP A 546 -7.77 23.38 -27.00
C ASP A 546 -8.81 24.42 -26.60
N ALA A 547 -9.92 24.00 -26.02
CA ALA A 547 -10.94 24.89 -25.48
C ALA A 547 -10.45 25.60 -24.22
N TRP A 548 -9.94 24.84 -23.26
CA TRP A 548 -9.40 25.36 -22.00
C TRP A 548 -8.19 26.28 -22.20
N ALA A 549 -7.32 25.97 -23.14
CA ALA A 549 -6.18 26.87 -23.45
C ALA A 549 -6.64 28.22 -23.98
N ARG A 550 -7.71 28.28 -24.77
CA ARG A 550 -8.33 29.54 -25.25
C ARG A 550 -9.01 30.33 -24.13
N GLU A 551 -9.51 29.64 -23.11
CA GLU A 551 -10.11 30.23 -21.91
C GLU A 551 -9.07 30.68 -20.87
N GLY A 552 -7.76 30.52 -21.16
CA GLY A 552 -6.68 30.96 -20.29
C GLY A 552 -6.26 29.96 -19.22
N GLU A 553 -6.80 28.74 -19.21
CA GLU A 553 -6.53 27.70 -18.22
C GLU A 553 -5.06 27.31 -18.15
N CYS A 554 -4.27 27.53 -19.20
CA CYS A 554 -2.82 27.31 -19.17
C CYS A 554 -2.10 28.14 -18.09
N SER A 555 -2.68 29.26 -17.69
CA SER A 555 -2.15 30.17 -16.65
C SER A 555 -2.83 29.98 -15.29
N VAL A 556 -4.07 29.51 -15.28
CA VAL A 556 -4.91 29.37 -14.08
C VAL A 556 -4.78 27.96 -13.49
N ASN A 557 -4.90 26.93 -14.32
CA ASN A 557 -4.83 25.52 -13.93
C ASN A 557 -3.53 24.88 -14.41
N ILE A 558 -2.41 25.50 -14.07
CA ILE A 558 -1.06 25.21 -14.56
C ILE A 558 -0.73 23.71 -14.44
N ILE A 559 -1.08 23.10 -13.32
CA ILE A 559 -0.73 21.69 -13.03
C ILE A 559 -1.42 20.72 -13.98
N TYR A 560 -2.73 20.87 -14.17
CA TYR A 560 -3.51 20.02 -15.08
C TYR A 560 -3.09 20.27 -16.53
N MET A 561 -3.04 21.51 -16.94
CA MET A 561 -2.76 21.90 -18.30
C MET A 561 -1.33 21.52 -18.74
N ASN A 562 -0.34 21.67 -17.86
CA ASN A 562 1.04 21.23 -18.14
C ASN A 562 1.19 19.72 -18.29
N ARG A 563 0.33 18.95 -17.63
CA ARG A 563 0.38 17.50 -17.69
C ARG A 563 -0.41 16.91 -18.86
N TYR A 564 -1.64 17.40 -19.06
CA TYR A 564 -2.60 16.79 -19.97
C TYR A 564 -2.83 17.58 -21.26
N CYS A 565 -2.42 18.85 -21.30
CA CYS A 565 -2.69 19.77 -22.38
C CYS A 565 -1.43 20.45 -22.94
N ARG A 566 -0.31 19.75 -22.88
CA ARG A 566 1.04 20.30 -23.20
C ARG A 566 1.12 20.95 -24.56
N ARG A 567 0.46 20.37 -25.60
CA ARG A 567 0.41 20.92 -26.93
C ARG A 567 -0.36 22.23 -26.98
N SER A 568 -1.57 22.26 -26.42
CA SER A 568 -2.42 23.45 -26.38
C SER A 568 -1.82 24.60 -25.60
N CYS A 569 -1.07 24.29 -24.53
CA CYS A 569 -0.34 25.28 -23.72
C CYS A 569 1.05 25.63 -24.26
N ARG A 570 1.46 25.12 -25.42
CA ARG A 570 2.76 25.37 -26.06
C ARG A 570 3.98 25.03 -25.20
N LEU A 571 3.86 23.99 -24.38
CA LEU A 571 4.91 23.60 -23.44
C LEU A 571 5.93 22.59 -24.03
N CYS A 572 5.76 22.19 -25.29
CA CYS A 572 6.65 21.29 -25.98
C CYS A 572 6.97 21.81 -27.38
N MET A 573 8.23 21.66 -27.78
CA MET A 573 8.73 22.06 -29.11
C MET A 573 8.60 20.87 -30.08
N ASN A 574 8.05 21.13 -31.27
CA ASN A 574 7.72 20.24 -32.39
C ASN A 574 6.42 19.44 -32.22
N PRO A 575 5.31 19.94 -32.79
CA PRO A 575 4.08 19.18 -32.94
C PRO A 575 4.22 18.21 -34.13
N THR A 576 4.95 17.13 -33.99
CA THR A 576 4.87 16.00 -34.92
C THR A 576 3.78 15.04 -34.43
N ASP A 577 2.55 15.54 -34.35
CA ASP A 577 1.40 14.65 -34.20
C ASP A 577 0.84 14.36 -35.59
N ASN A 578 1.48 13.46 -36.31
CA ASN A 578 0.96 12.89 -37.55
C ASN A 578 -0.09 11.80 -37.31
N ARG A 579 -0.70 11.75 -36.14
CA ARG A 579 -1.85 10.88 -35.88
C ARG A 579 -3.13 11.53 -36.41
N ILE A 580 -3.19 11.67 -37.71
CA ILE A 580 -4.43 11.94 -38.46
C ILE A 580 -5.14 10.60 -38.56
N GLY A 581 -6.11 10.35 -37.70
CA GLY A 581 -6.95 9.15 -37.79
C GLY A 581 -7.65 8.83 -36.47
N CYS A 582 -8.89 8.42 -36.58
CA CYS A 582 -9.66 7.90 -35.46
C CYS A 582 -9.13 6.50 -35.10
N HIS A 583 -8.58 6.33 -33.92
CA HIS A 583 -8.07 5.05 -33.43
C HIS A 583 -8.21 4.94 -31.92
N ASP A 584 -8.18 3.73 -31.45
CA ASP A 584 -8.13 3.44 -30.02
C ASP A 584 -6.69 3.47 -29.53
N ARG A 585 -6.43 4.22 -28.45
CA ARG A 585 -5.11 4.29 -27.79
C ARG A 585 -4.90 3.18 -26.77
N HIS A 586 -5.96 2.44 -26.43
CA HIS A 586 -5.90 1.38 -25.43
C HIS A 586 -6.50 0.08 -25.97
N LEU A 587 -5.81 -1.04 -25.77
CA LEU A 587 -6.25 -2.36 -26.23
C LEU A 587 -7.60 -2.82 -25.67
N SER A 588 -8.00 -2.28 -24.52
CA SER A 588 -9.28 -2.60 -23.89
C SER A 588 -10.46 -1.72 -24.35
N CYS A 589 -10.26 -0.80 -25.27
CA CYS A 589 -11.32 0.08 -25.78
C CYS A 589 -12.55 -0.68 -26.30
N PRO A 590 -12.42 -1.75 -27.10
CA PRO A 590 -13.57 -2.53 -27.56
C PRO A 590 -14.35 -3.13 -26.38
N PHE A 591 -13.65 -3.66 -25.40
CA PHE A 591 -14.28 -4.21 -24.21
C PHE A 591 -15.04 -3.15 -23.39
N TRP A 592 -14.43 -1.99 -23.17
CA TRP A 592 -15.06 -0.89 -22.43
C TRP A 592 -16.24 -0.28 -23.16
N SER A 593 -16.19 -0.20 -24.48
CA SER A 593 -17.30 0.23 -25.32
C SER A 593 -18.52 -0.67 -25.12
N MET A 594 -18.36 -2.01 -25.13
CA MET A 594 -19.42 -2.97 -24.85
C MET A 594 -19.99 -2.85 -23.42
N GLN A 595 -19.21 -2.34 -22.48
CA GLN A 595 -19.62 -2.09 -21.09
C GLN A 595 -20.25 -0.70 -20.87
N ASN A 596 -20.63 -0.03 -21.94
CA ASN A 596 -21.24 1.31 -21.94
C ASN A 596 -20.35 2.43 -21.34
N TYR A 597 -19.01 2.25 -21.39
CA TYR A 597 -18.08 3.28 -20.91
C TYR A 597 -18.05 4.50 -21.83
N CYS A 598 -18.41 4.39 -23.08
CA CYS A 598 -18.58 5.53 -23.99
C CYS A 598 -19.55 6.57 -23.42
N THR A 599 -20.58 6.14 -22.70
CA THR A 599 -21.52 7.04 -22.00
C THR A 599 -21.03 7.37 -20.59
N ARG A 600 -20.60 6.36 -19.80
CA ARG A 600 -20.28 6.51 -18.37
C ARG A 600 -18.97 7.21 -18.10
N ARG A 601 -18.01 7.16 -19.02
CA ARG A 601 -16.69 7.78 -18.96
C ARG A 601 -16.36 8.52 -20.24
N ARG A 602 -17.32 9.27 -20.72
CA ARG A 602 -17.29 9.91 -22.04
C ARG A 602 -16.01 10.69 -22.29
N GLN A 603 -15.55 11.48 -21.34
CA GLN A 603 -14.34 12.31 -21.46
C GLN A 603 -13.09 11.47 -21.74
N TRP A 604 -12.84 10.47 -20.91
CA TRP A 604 -11.70 9.59 -21.08
C TRP A 604 -11.78 8.74 -22.34
N MET A 605 -12.98 8.21 -22.63
CA MET A 605 -13.23 7.40 -23.84
C MET A 605 -13.13 8.25 -25.11
N ALA A 606 -13.52 9.52 -25.07
CA ALA A 606 -13.41 10.44 -26.20
C ALA A 606 -11.96 10.70 -26.63
N GLU A 607 -11.04 10.69 -25.68
CA GLU A 607 -9.62 10.86 -25.97
C GLU A 607 -8.93 9.54 -26.31
N ASN A 608 -9.31 8.44 -25.63
CA ASN A 608 -8.53 7.21 -25.68
C ASN A 608 -9.15 6.08 -26.49
N CYS A 609 -10.47 6.14 -26.80
CA CYS A 609 -11.23 5.04 -27.38
C CYS A 609 -12.21 5.50 -28.47
N GLN A 610 -11.82 6.46 -29.31
CA GLN A 610 -12.69 7.08 -30.30
C GLN A 610 -13.26 6.08 -31.32
N ALA A 611 -12.44 5.15 -31.81
CA ALA A 611 -12.86 4.14 -32.76
C ALA A 611 -13.91 3.19 -32.16
N SER A 612 -13.62 2.65 -31.00
CA SER A 612 -14.56 1.74 -30.29
C SER A 612 -15.87 2.41 -29.87
N CYS A 613 -15.86 3.72 -29.63
CA CYS A 613 -17.08 4.48 -29.30
C CYS A 613 -17.83 5.03 -30.53
N GLY A 614 -17.36 4.78 -31.74
CA GLY A 614 -17.99 5.25 -32.97
C GLY A 614 -17.88 6.77 -33.17
N TRP A 615 -16.90 7.44 -32.58
CA TRP A 615 -16.76 8.90 -32.61
C TRP A 615 -15.77 9.41 -33.64
N CYS A 616 -15.46 8.61 -34.66
CA CYS A 616 -14.51 8.96 -35.72
C CYS A 616 -14.90 10.18 -36.56
N ASN A 617 -16.19 10.46 -36.63
CA ASN A 617 -16.75 11.60 -37.40
C ASN A 617 -16.93 12.86 -36.53
N MET A 618 -16.53 12.82 -35.25
CA MET A 618 -16.65 13.95 -34.32
C MET A 618 -15.31 14.63 -34.14
N GLY A 619 -15.26 15.93 -34.40
CA GLY A 619 -14.04 16.73 -34.12
C GLY A 619 -13.80 16.94 -32.62
N PRO A 620 -12.56 17.27 -32.20
CA PRO A 620 -12.22 17.49 -30.78
C PRO A 620 -13.13 18.53 -30.10
N ALA A 621 -13.52 19.59 -30.80
CA ALA A 621 -14.44 20.61 -30.27
C ALA A 621 -15.83 20.07 -29.96
N GLN A 622 -16.35 19.15 -30.80
CA GLN A 622 -17.65 18.52 -30.60
C GLN A 622 -17.61 17.51 -29.45
N LEU A 623 -16.51 16.77 -29.33
CA LEU A 623 -16.28 15.84 -28.22
C LEU A 623 -16.17 16.59 -26.88
N CYS A 624 -15.49 17.74 -26.86
CA CYS A 624 -15.39 18.61 -25.69
C CYS A 624 -16.74 19.25 -25.32
N ALA A 625 -17.48 19.82 -26.28
CA ALA A 625 -18.77 20.46 -26.04
C ALA A 625 -19.79 19.50 -25.40
N SER A 626 -19.74 18.21 -25.74
CA SER A 626 -20.63 17.19 -25.17
C SER A 626 -20.30 16.81 -23.71
N VAL A 627 -19.09 17.13 -23.24
CA VAL A 627 -18.63 16.88 -21.85
C VAL A 627 -18.99 18.06 -20.94
N ALA A 628 -18.89 19.29 -21.43
CA ALA A 628 -19.18 20.51 -20.65
C ALA A 628 -20.65 20.59 -20.19
N PHE A 629 -21.57 19.95 -20.89
CA PHE A 629 -23.01 19.94 -20.54
C PHE A 629 -23.34 19.05 -19.32
N MET A 630 -22.49 18.07 -18.98
CA MET A 630 -22.72 17.16 -17.85
C MET A 630 -22.05 17.60 -16.53
N SER A 631 -21.18 18.59 -16.56
CA SER A 631 -20.48 19.07 -15.35
C SER A 631 -21.20 20.25 -14.67
N ARG A 632 -22.33 20.73 -15.23
CA ARG A 632 -23.16 21.82 -14.69
C ARG A 632 -24.59 21.40 -14.31
N ALA A 633 -24.90 20.10 -14.30
CA ALA A 633 -26.18 19.57 -13.82
C ALA A 633 -26.02 18.82 -12.48
#